data_4ac4dd7b3d1f099976cf28be3ffd948a
#
_entry.id   4ac4dd7b3d1f099976cf28be3ffd948a
#
_cell.length_a   1.000
_cell.length_b   1.000
_cell.length_c   1.000
_cell.angle_alpha   90.00
_cell.angle_beta   90.00
_cell.angle_gamma   90.00
#
_symmetry.space_group_name_H-M   'P 1'
#
loop_
_entity.id
_entity.type
_entity.pdbx_description
1 polymer ?
#
loop_
_entity_poly.entity_id
_entity_poly.type
_entity_poly.pdbx_seq_one_letter_code
_entity_poly.pdbx_strand_id
1 'polypeptide(L)'
;MTFEEKVAMANTMRSRSRVGPVSPEELAVLPGTEKELWIEVADGRKVHLFEERPDALPENAALLLNFHGGGFIKGRTDRDRRYCCTLMEQLNCLVWDVDYCLAPEQAFPAAVEETYGIIAYASEHAPELGIDPQKILLAGHSAGGNLVAAALIKDAEIHRLHPCCALLEYFPVDNTVDP
;
A
#
# COMPACT_ATOMS: atom_id res chain seq x y z
N MET A 1 -23.01 -8.73 -16.93
CA MET A 1 -23.07 -8.30 -15.51
C MET A 1 -23.08 -6.79 -15.47
N THR A 2 -24.11 -6.21 -14.88
CA THR A 2 -24.22 -4.75 -14.67
C THR A 2 -23.18 -4.29 -13.63
N PHE A 3 -22.99 -2.96 -13.51
CA PHE A 3 -22.11 -2.40 -12.48
C PHE A 3 -22.64 -2.75 -11.07
N GLU A 4 -23.93 -2.63 -10.84
CA GLU A 4 -24.56 -2.97 -9.55
C GLU A 4 -24.38 -4.45 -9.17
N GLU A 5 -24.49 -5.36 -10.14
CA GLU A 5 -24.22 -6.79 -9.93
C GLU A 5 -22.74 -7.04 -9.55
N LYS A 6 -21.80 -6.32 -10.17
CA LYS A 6 -20.37 -6.41 -9.84
C LYS A 6 -20.11 -5.91 -8.42
N VAL A 7 -20.70 -4.78 -8.01
CA VAL A 7 -20.57 -4.23 -6.66
C VAL A 7 -21.16 -5.19 -5.63
N ALA A 8 -22.33 -5.76 -5.88
CA ALA A 8 -22.96 -6.74 -4.98
C ALA A 8 -22.07 -7.99 -4.80
N MET A 9 -21.48 -8.49 -5.89
CA MET A 9 -20.55 -9.60 -5.85
C MET A 9 -19.27 -9.25 -5.05
N ALA A 10 -18.68 -8.08 -5.29
CA ALA A 10 -17.53 -7.59 -4.56
C ALA A 10 -17.82 -7.49 -3.05
N ASN A 11 -18.96 -6.93 -2.66
CA ASN A 11 -19.36 -6.84 -1.26
C ASN A 11 -19.53 -8.23 -0.60
N THR A 12 -20.03 -9.20 -1.34
CA THR A 12 -20.08 -10.59 -0.88
C THR A 12 -18.68 -11.16 -0.65
N MET A 13 -17.71 -10.84 -1.51
CA MET A 13 -16.31 -11.27 -1.35
C MET A 13 -15.63 -10.54 -0.19
N ARG A 14 -15.91 -9.26 -0.01
CA ARG A 14 -15.40 -8.43 1.11
C ARG A 14 -15.84 -8.95 2.47
N SER A 15 -17.09 -9.40 2.58
CA SER A 15 -17.64 -9.94 3.84
C SER A 15 -17.08 -11.32 4.22
N ARG A 16 -16.46 -12.04 3.26
CA ARG A 16 -15.88 -13.35 3.49
C ARG A 16 -14.41 -13.21 3.90
N SER A 17 -14.13 -13.26 5.19
CA SER A 17 -12.77 -13.45 5.68
C SER A 17 -12.52 -14.93 5.96
N ARG A 18 -11.40 -15.47 5.45
CA ARG A 18 -10.97 -16.85 5.76
C ARG A 18 -10.19 -16.96 7.07
N VAL A 19 -9.85 -15.81 7.63
CA VAL A 19 -8.97 -15.72 8.81
C VAL A 19 -9.63 -14.76 9.79
N GLY A 20 -9.62 -15.10 11.06
CA GLY A 20 -10.22 -14.28 12.11
C GLY A 20 -9.64 -12.86 12.19
N PRO A 21 -10.37 -11.89 12.76
CA PRO A 21 -9.87 -10.54 12.99
C PRO A 21 -8.68 -10.56 13.97
N VAL A 22 -7.89 -9.52 13.95
CA VAL A 22 -6.93 -9.21 15.03
C VAL A 22 -7.74 -8.77 16.25
N SER A 23 -7.39 -9.22 17.44
CA SER A 23 -8.16 -8.85 18.62
C SER A 23 -7.90 -7.39 19.04
N PRO A 24 -8.87 -6.73 19.72
CA PRO A 24 -8.64 -5.38 20.24
C PRO A 24 -7.43 -5.29 21.18
N GLU A 25 -7.19 -6.35 21.97
CA GLU A 25 -6.04 -6.43 22.87
C GLU A 25 -4.71 -6.48 22.11
N GLU A 26 -4.66 -7.22 21.00
CA GLU A 26 -3.48 -7.25 20.12
C GLU A 26 -3.24 -5.89 19.47
N LEU A 27 -4.30 -5.21 19.01
CA LEU A 27 -4.19 -3.89 18.41
C LEU A 27 -3.73 -2.83 19.41
N ALA A 28 -4.18 -2.92 20.67
CA ALA A 28 -3.85 -1.96 21.71
C ALA A 28 -2.38 -1.96 22.14
N VAL A 29 -1.65 -3.04 21.84
CA VAL A 29 -0.21 -3.16 22.19
C VAL A 29 0.71 -3.02 20.98
N LEU A 30 0.19 -2.64 19.82
CA LEU A 30 1.03 -2.37 18.67
C LEU A 30 1.94 -1.16 18.95
N PRO A 31 3.21 -1.22 18.52
CA PRO A 31 4.18 -0.15 18.75
C PRO A 31 3.90 1.08 17.90
N GLY A 32 4.36 2.24 18.38
CA GLY A 32 4.30 3.50 17.65
C GLY A 32 2.90 4.12 17.60
N THR A 33 2.69 4.99 16.62
CA THR A 33 1.43 5.71 16.42
C THR A 33 0.93 5.55 14.99
N GLU A 34 -0.38 5.38 14.83
CA GLU A 34 -1.05 5.38 13.54
C GLU A 34 -1.72 6.72 13.27
N LYS A 35 -1.55 7.24 12.06
CA LYS A 35 -2.24 8.44 11.60
C LYS A 35 -2.86 8.20 10.22
N GLU A 36 -4.16 8.42 10.10
CA GLU A 36 -4.86 8.39 8.83
C GLU A 36 -4.57 9.65 8.01
N LEU A 37 -4.23 9.49 6.73
CA LEU A 37 -3.86 10.56 5.82
C LEU A 37 -4.54 10.41 4.45
N TRP A 38 -4.80 11.56 3.83
CA TRP A 38 -5.22 11.68 2.44
C TRP A 38 -4.24 12.59 1.73
N ILE A 39 -3.51 12.03 0.77
CA ILE A 39 -2.46 12.75 0.04
C ILE A 39 -2.92 13.00 -1.39
N GLU A 40 -2.94 14.25 -1.80
CA GLU A 40 -3.21 14.62 -3.18
C GLU A 40 -1.95 14.45 -4.03
N VAL A 41 -2.03 13.58 -5.03
CA VAL A 41 -0.93 13.31 -5.95
C VAL A 41 -1.04 14.17 -7.21
N ALA A 42 0.00 14.19 -8.05
CA ALA A 42 0.17 15.15 -9.13
C ALA A 42 -0.98 15.22 -10.16
N ASP A 43 -1.77 14.17 -10.30
CA ASP A 43 -2.94 14.14 -11.21
C ASP A 43 -4.25 14.58 -10.53
N GLY A 44 -4.18 15.06 -9.27
CA GLY A 44 -5.31 15.52 -8.49
C GLY A 44 -6.09 14.41 -7.76
N ARG A 45 -5.65 13.16 -7.82
CA ARG A 45 -6.23 12.07 -7.04
C ARG A 45 -5.83 12.22 -5.58
N LYS A 46 -6.72 11.80 -4.69
CA LYS A 46 -6.45 11.70 -3.26
C LYS A 46 -6.25 10.25 -2.88
N VAL A 47 -5.03 9.91 -2.51
CA VAL A 47 -4.67 8.56 -2.06
C VAL A 47 -4.86 8.47 -0.56
N HIS A 48 -5.61 7.46 -0.12
CA HIS A 48 -5.83 7.13 1.27
C HIS A 48 -4.70 6.25 1.80
N LEU A 49 -4.17 6.56 2.96
CA LEU A 49 -3.14 5.76 3.62
C LEU A 49 -3.13 5.93 5.13
N PHE A 50 -2.49 5.01 5.81
CA PHE A 50 -2.20 5.06 7.23
C PHE A 50 -0.69 5.15 7.44
N GLU A 51 -0.25 6.18 8.15
CA GLU A 51 1.13 6.36 8.52
C GLU A 51 1.37 5.67 9.87
N GLU A 52 2.23 4.65 9.90
CA GLU A 52 2.74 4.05 11.12
C GLU A 52 4.10 4.67 11.42
N ARG A 53 4.21 5.33 12.57
CA ARG A 53 5.38 6.10 12.98
C ARG A 53 5.95 5.55 14.28
N PRO A 54 7.25 5.24 14.35
CA PRO A 54 7.90 4.82 15.59
C PRO A 54 8.00 5.99 16.58
N ASP A 55 8.06 5.69 17.89
CA ASP A 55 8.17 6.71 18.94
C ASP A 55 9.42 7.61 18.79
N ALA A 56 10.48 7.06 18.22
CA ALA A 56 11.72 7.78 17.93
C ALA A 56 12.14 7.54 16.48
N LEU A 57 11.62 8.36 15.57
CA LEU A 57 12.02 8.32 14.17
C LEU A 57 13.42 8.91 13.99
N PRO A 58 14.40 8.20 13.36
CA PRO A 58 15.71 8.73 13.07
C PRO A 58 15.66 9.94 12.13
N GLU A 59 16.67 10.82 12.21
CA GLU A 59 16.90 11.80 11.15
C GLU A 59 17.21 11.08 9.83
N ASN A 60 16.66 11.58 8.71
CA ASN A 60 16.79 10.95 7.40
C ASN A 60 16.38 9.46 7.43
N ALA A 61 15.25 9.19 8.05
CA ALA A 61 14.70 7.84 8.16
C ALA A 61 14.40 7.24 6.79
N ALA A 62 14.31 5.92 6.73
CA ALA A 62 13.73 5.24 5.59
C ALA A 62 12.20 5.40 5.60
N LEU A 63 11.58 5.39 4.42
CA LEU A 63 10.15 5.24 4.24
C LEU A 63 9.85 3.93 3.53
N LEU A 64 8.97 3.11 4.11
CA LEU A 64 8.44 1.93 3.48
C LEU A 64 6.98 2.19 3.08
N LEU A 65 6.65 2.03 1.79
CA LEU A 65 5.28 2.03 1.32
C LEU A 65 4.82 0.58 1.18
N ASN A 66 3.76 0.22 1.91
CA ASN A 66 3.14 -1.10 1.85
C ASN A 66 1.84 -1.05 1.04
N PHE A 67 1.66 -2.02 0.15
CA PHE A 67 0.45 -2.21 -0.67
C PHE A 67 -0.14 -3.57 -0.35
N HIS A 68 -1.30 -3.56 0.31
CA HIS A 68 -1.95 -4.77 0.81
C HIS A 68 -2.47 -5.70 -0.30
N GLY A 69 -2.70 -6.95 0.05
CA GLY A 69 -3.38 -7.91 -0.82
C GLY A 69 -4.90 -7.76 -0.79
N GLY A 70 -5.59 -8.59 -1.54
CA GLY A 70 -7.05 -8.58 -1.53
C GLY A 70 -7.70 -8.70 -2.90
N GLY A 71 -6.91 -9.06 -3.93
CA GLY A 71 -7.40 -9.26 -5.30
C GLY A 71 -8.00 -8.01 -5.91
N PHE A 72 -7.50 -6.83 -5.54
CA PHE A 72 -7.98 -5.50 -5.96
C PHE A 72 -9.42 -5.17 -5.54
N ILE A 73 -10.05 -6.02 -4.73
CA ILE A 73 -11.46 -5.94 -4.33
C ILE A 73 -11.59 -5.69 -2.82
N LYS A 74 -10.72 -6.29 -2.00
CA LYS A 74 -10.73 -6.14 -0.55
C LYS A 74 -9.75 -5.06 -0.14
N GLY A 75 -10.18 -4.20 0.78
CA GLY A 75 -9.36 -3.14 1.34
C GLY A 75 -8.42 -3.62 2.44
N ARG A 76 -7.68 -2.68 2.97
CA ARG A 76 -6.79 -2.81 4.13
C ARG A 76 -7.53 -3.42 5.34
N THR A 77 -6.79 -4.11 6.17
CA THR A 77 -7.29 -4.75 7.39
C THR A 77 -6.34 -4.52 8.57
N ASP A 78 -6.80 -4.82 9.79
CA ASP A 78 -5.96 -4.77 11.01
C ASP A 78 -4.72 -5.68 10.92
N ARG A 79 -4.73 -6.68 10.04
CA ARG A 79 -3.56 -7.54 9.79
C ARG A 79 -2.48 -6.81 9.03
N ASP A 80 -2.88 -5.98 8.08
CA ASP A 80 -1.96 -5.13 7.32
C ASP A 80 -1.33 -4.12 8.28
N ARG A 81 -2.11 -3.51 9.17
CA ARG A 81 -1.60 -2.67 10.26
C ARG A 81 -0.57 -3.40 11.11
N ARG A 82 -0.89 -4.60 11.62
CA ARG A 82 0.04 -5.39 12.44
C ARG A 82 1.33 -5.72 11.68
N TYR A 83 1.23 -6.05 10.39
CA TYR A 83 2.38 -6.29 9.52
C TYR A 83 3.23 -5.02 9.38
N CYS A 84 2.61 -3.88 9.09
CA CYS A 84 3.28 -2.58 8.98
C CYS A 84 3.95 -2.16 10.29
N CYS A 85 3.29 -2.32 11.45
CA CYS A 85 3.90 -2.06 12.75
C CYS A 85 5.13 -2.95 13.01
N THR A 86 5.08 -4.22 12.61
CA THR A 86 6.23 -5.13 12.74
C THR A 86 7.40 -4.66 11.89
N LEU A 87 7.15 -4.25 10.65
CA LEU A 87 8.20 -3.71 9.76
C LEU A 87 8.75 -2.37 10.29
N MET A 88 7.87 -1.49 10.73
CA MET A 88 8.24 -0.21 11.33
C MET A 88 9.21 -0.41 12.50
N GLU A 89 8.89 -1.32 13.43
CA GLU A 89 9.71 -1.61 14.60
C GLU A 89 11.05 -2.24 14.22
N GLN A 90 11.04 -3.25 13.35
CA GLN A 90 12.27 -3.98 12.97
C GLN A 90 13.23 -3.14 12.13
N LEU A 91 12.70 -2.27 11.27
CA LEU A 91 13.49 -1.43 10.37
C LEU A 91 13.74 -0.03 10.95
N ASN A 92 13.08 0.34 12.04
CA ASN A 92 13.08 1.67 12.63
C ASN A 92 12.86 2.75 11.56
N CYS A 93 11.78 2.61 10.79
CA CYS A 93 11.44 3.47 9.65
C CYS A 93 10.01 3.99 9.73
N LEU A 94 9.71 4.98 8.92
CA LEU A 94 8.33 5.40 8.67
C LEU A 94 7.66 4.38 7.74
N VAL A 95 6.42 4.00 8.00
CA VAL A 95 5.66 3.12 7.10
C VAL A 95 4.38 3.81 6.65
N TRP A 96 4.12 3.82 5.36
CA TRP A 96 2.84 4.18 4.77
C TRP A 96 2.12 2.91 4.29
N ASP A 97 1.04 2.56 4.98
CA ASP A 97 0.15 1.46 4.60
C ASP A 97 -0.94 2.02 3.69
N VAL A 98 -0.78 1.82 2.38
CA VAL A 98 -1.61 2.46 1.35
C VAL A 98 -2.90 1.68 1.16
N ASP A 99 -4.03 2.32 1.46
CA ASP A 99 -5.38 1.79 1.24
C ASP A 99 -5.90 2.27 -0.14
N TYR A 100 -5.29 1.71 -1.18
CA TYR A 100 -5.56 2.07 -2.57
C TYR A 100 -7.01 1.78 -2.99
N CYS A 101 -7.48 2.49 -4.02
CA CYS A 101 -8.85 2.34 -4.54
C CYS A 101 -9.14 0.93 -5.06
N LEU A 102 -10.39 0.50 -4.91
CA LEU A 102 -10.81 -0.88 -5.15
C LEU A 102 -11.74 -1.00 -6.36
N ALA A 103 -11.62 -2.13 -7.05
CA ALA A 103 -12.60 -2.56 -8.02
C ALA A 103 -13.84 -3.15 -7.30
N PRO A 104 -15.02 -3.09 -7.91
CA PRO A 104 -15.33 -2.53 -9.22
C PRO A 104 -15.62 -1.03 -9.23
N GLU A 105 -15.63 -0.37 -8.06
CA GLU A 105 -15.95 1.05 -7.93
C GLU A 105 -14.97 1.92 -8.70
N GLN A 106 -13.69 1.57 -8.59
CA GLN A 106 -12.60 2.17 -9.36
C GLN A 106 -11.85 1.07 -10.12
N ALA A 107 -12.24 0.86 -11.37
CA ALA A 107 -11.64 -0.18 -12.20
C ALA A 107 -10.22 0.17 -12.64
N PHE A 108 -9.49 -0.86 -13.11
CA PHE A 108 -8.19 -0.67 -13.77
C PHE A 108 -8.27 0.48 -14.80
N PRO A 109 -7.29 1.39 -14.84
CA PRO A 109 -5.99 1.35 -14.13
C PRO A 109 -5.92 2.18 -12.83
N ALA A 110 -7.04 2.56 -12.22
CA ALA A 110 -7.10 3.54 -11.14
C ALA A 110 -6.12 3.23 -9.98
N ALA A 111 -6.12 2.01 -9.45
CA ALA A 111 -5.20 1.62 -8.38
C ALA A 111 -3.71 1.66 -8.78
N VAL A 112 -3.40 1.38 -10.05
CA VAL A 112 -2.02 1.52 -10.57
C VAL A 112 -1.60 2.98 -10.61
N GLU A 113 -2.49 3.87 -11.03
CA GLU A 113 -2.24 5.30 -11.07
C GLU A 113 -2.05 5.90 -9.66
N GLU A 114 -2.86 5.47 -8.68
CA GLU A 114 -2.68 5.84 -7.27
C GLU A 114 -1.34 5.35 -6.73
N THR A 115 -1.00 4.07 -6.98
CA THR A 115 0.27 3.48 -6.56
C THR A 115 1.46 4.25 -7.14
N TYR A 116 1.44 4.53 -8.44
CA TYR A 116 2.48 5.33 -9.09
C TYR A 116 2.57 6.72 -8.48
N GLY A 117 1.43 7.39 -8.34
CA GLY A 117 1.33 8.76 -7.83
C GLY A 117 1.86 8.90 -6.40
N ILE A 118 1.52 7.98 -5.50
CA ILE A 118 1.97 8.07 -4.10
C ILE A 118 3.46 7.76 -3.93
N ILE A 119 4.02 6.85 -4.73
CA ILE A 119 5.47 6.59 -4.73
C ILE A 119 6.22 7.82 -5.26
N ALA A 120 5.75 8.44 -6.34
CA ALA A 120 6.32 9.67 -6.88
C ALA A 120 6.24 10.81 -5.87
N TYR A 121 5.08 10.99 -5.22
CA TYR A 121 4.91 11.98 -4.16
C TYR A 121 5.92 11.80 -3.02
N ALA A 122 6.09 10.57 -2.54
CA ALA A 122 7.06 10.27 -1.48
C ALA A 122 8.50 10.65 -1.88
N SER A 123 8.88 10.37 -3.12
CA SER A 123 10.21 10.70 -3.65
C SER A 123 10.42 12.20 -3.76
N GLU A 124 9.42 12.93 -4.22
CA GLU A 124 9.49 14.38 -4.47
C GLU A 124 9.43 15.21 -3.18
N HIS A 125 8.73 14.71 -2.15
CA HIS A 125 8.52 15.41 -0.87
C HIS A 125 9.35 14.82 0.28
N ALA A 126 10.32 13.97 -0.02
CA ALA A 126 11.13 13.31 0.99
C ALA A 126 11.73 14.25 2.06
N PRO A 127 12.28 15.43 1.70
CA PRO A 127 12.82 16.37 2.70
C PRO A 127 11.73 16.91 3.64
N GLU A 128 10.54 17.19 3.14
CA GLU A 128 9.40 17.70 3.91
C GLU A 128 8.85 16.66 4.86
N LEU A 129 8.94 15.38 4.46
CA LEU A 129 8.55 14.22 5.27
C LEU A 129 9.60 13.85 6.33
N GLY A 130 10.81 14.43 6.26
CA GLY A 130 11.93 14.10 7.14
C GLY A 130 12.55 12.75 6.84
N ILE A 131 12.40 12.25 5.61
CA ILE A 131 12.93 10.96 5.14
C ILE A 131 14.08 11.16 4.16
N ASP A 132 14.90 10.12 4.01
CA ASP A 132 15.97 10.07 3.02
C ASP A 132 15.37 9.61 1.66
N PRO A 133 15.43 10.44 0.59
CA PRO A 133 14.92 10.07 -0.73
C PRO A 133 15.62 8.84 -1.34
N GLN A 134 16.79 8.47 -0.83
CA GLN A 134 17.52 7.27 -1.25
C GLN A 134 17.13 6.01 -0.46
N LYS A 135 16.24 6.16 0.54
CA LYS A 135 15.79 5.06 1.40
C LYS A 135 14.27 4.86 1.32
N ILE A 136 13.72 4.92 0.12
CA ILE A 136 12.33 4.57 -0.14
C ILE A 136 12.24 3.10 -0.51
N LEU A 137 11.52 2.34 0.30
CA LEU A 137 11.30 0.91 0.13
C LEU A 137 9.85 0.67 -0.27
N LEU A 138 9.63 -0.31 -1.13
CA LEU A 138 8.29 -0.74 -1.52
C LEU A 138 8.05 -2.16 -1.03
N ALA A 139 6.88 -2.41 -0.47
CA ALA A 139 6.40 -3.74 -0.14
C ALA A 139 5.02 -3.96 -0.73
N GLY A 140 4.78 -5.13 -1.26
CA GLY A 140 3.44 -5.48 -1.76
C GLY A 140 3.24 -6.98 -1.82
N HIS A 141 2.08 -7.43 -1.37
CA HIS A 141 1.76 -8.85 -1.37
C HIS A 141 0.50 -9.15 -2.19
N SER A 142 0.50 -10.24 -2.93
CA SER A 142 -0.60 -10.63 -3.82
C SER A 142 -0.95 -9.48 -4.79
N ALA A 143 -2.17 -8.96 -4.77
CA ALA A 143 -2.61 -7.82 -5.60
C ALA A 143 -1.73 -6.57 -5.40
N GLY A 144 -1.31 -6.26 -4.17
CA GLY A 144 -0.39 -5.14 -3.90
C GLY A 144 0.97 -5.30 -4.55
N GLY A 145 1.50 -6.54 -4.59
CA GLY A 145 2.73 -6.83 -5.34
C GLY A 145 2.59 -6.57 -6.84
N ASN A 146 1.42 -6.89 -7.42
CA ASN A 146 1.12 -6.53 -8.81
C ASN A 146 1.07 -5.03 -9.04
N LEU A 147 0.49 -4.26 -8.10
CA LEU A 147 0.43 -2.81 -8.21
C LEU A 147 1.82 -2.18 -8.21
N VAL A 148 2.69 -2.62 -7.28
CA VAL A 148 4.08 -2.17 -7.22
C VAL A 148 4.83 -2.52 -8.51
N ALA A 149 4.72 -3.77 -8.98
CA ALA A 149 5.34 -4.20 -10.23
C ALA A 149 4.85 -3.37 -11.43
N ALA A 150 3.53 -3.13 -11.54
CA ALA A 150 2.96 -2.31 -12.61
C ALA A 150 3.43 -0.85 -12.55
N ALA A 151 3.54 -0.26 -11.35
CA ALA A 151 4.08 1.09 -11.18
C ALA A 151 5.55 1.19 -11.61
N LEU A 152 6.37 0.21 -11.24
CA LEU A 152 7.79 0.16 -11.65
C LEU A 152 7.96 -0.07 -13.15
N ILE A 153 7.12 -0.91 -13.78
CA ILE A 153 7.11 -1.10 -15.23
C ILE A 153 6.71 0.20 -15.93
N LYS A 154 5.68 0.87 -15.45
CA LYS A 154 5.27 2.18 -15.97
C LYS A 154 6.39 3.21 -15.90
N ASP A 155 7.19 3.16 -14.84
CA ASP A 155 8.31 4.07 -14.63
C ASP A 155 9.56 3.75 -15.44
N ALA A 156 9.67 2.56 -16.02
CA ALA A 156 10.88 2.09 -16.71
C ALA A 156 11.35 3.03 -17.85
N GLU A 157 10.42 3.79 -18.44
CA GLU A 157 10.73 4.79 -19.48
C GLU A 157 10.81 6.23 -18.92
N ILE A 158 10.16 6.48 -17.78
CA ILE A 158 10.01 7.83 -17.19
C ILE A 158 11.16 8.12 -16.22
N HIS A 159 11.62 7.11 -15.48
CA HIS A 159 12.69 7.21 -14.49
C HIS A 159 12.44 8.27 -13.40
N ARG A 160 11.21 8.36 -12.91
CA ARG A 160 10.80 9.30 -11.86
C ARG A 160 10.80 8.68 -10.48
N LEU A 161 10.58 7.37 -10.40
CA LEU A 161 10.58 6.63 -9.15
C LEU A 161 12.00 6.13 -8.84
N HIS A 162 12.45 6.29 -7.59
CA HIS A 162 13.78 5.89 -7.18
C HIS A 162 13.75 5.03 -5.91
N PRO A 163 12.95 3.94 -5.85
CA PRO A 163 12.97 3.06 -4.69
C PRO A 163 14.31 2.32 -4.64
N CYS A 164 14.87 2.22 -3.44
CA CYS A 164 16.11 1.47 -3.25
C CYS A 164 15.89 -0.05 -3.19
N CYS A 165 14.65 -0.47 -2.90
CA CYS A 165 14.29 -1.88 -2.77
C CYS A 165 12.78 -2.06 -3.02
N ALA A 166 12.39 -3.21 -3.56
CA ALA A 166 11.01 -3.65 -3.66
C ALA A 166 10.90 -5.12 -3.20
N LEU A 167 10.06 -5.36 -2.20
CA LEU A 167 9.70 -6.70 -1.70
C LEU A 167 8.33 -7.06 -2.26
N LEU A 168 8.29 -8.02 -3.18
CA LEU A 168 7.06 -8.46 -3.85
C LEU A 168 6.76 -9.90 -3.43
N GLU A 169 5.77 -10.07 -2.54
CA GLU A 169 5.46 -11.36 -1.96
C GLU A 169 4.29 -12.03 -2.69
N TYR A 170 4.46 -13.28 -3.10
CA TYR A 170 3.46 -14.18 -3.70
C TYR A 170 2.48 -13.51 -4.67
N PHE A 171 2.94 -12.51 -5.42
CA PHE A 171 2.12 -11.86 -6.43
C PHE A 171 2.06 -12.71 -7.71
N PRO A 172 0.90 -12.82 -8.38
CA PRO A 172 0.80 -13.55 -9.62
C PRO A 172 1.51 -12.80 -10.75
N VAL A 173 2.44 -13.47 -11.41
CA VAL A 173 3.22 -12.90 -12.54
C VAL A 173 2.57 -13.19 -13.89
N ASP A 174 1.74 -14.22 -13.98
CA ASP A 174 1.00 -14.60 -15.18
C ASP A 174 -0.42 -15.02 -14.79
N ASN A 175 -1.40 -14.25 -15.24
CA ASN A 175 -2.83 -14.52 -15.04
C ASN A 175 -3.48 -15.10 -16.31
N THR A 176 -2.70 -15.46 -17.32
CA THR A 176 -3.21 -16.04 -18.59
C THR A 176 -3.34 -17.56 -18.51
N VAL A 177 -2.75 -18.18 -17.52
CA VAL A 177 -2.81 -19.63 -17.29
C VAL A 177 -3.91 -19.92 -16.27
N ASP A 178 -4.87 -20.77 -16.64
CA ASP A 178 -5.85 -21.31 -15.70
C ASP A 178 -5.12 -22.09 -14.57
N PRO A 179 -5.48 -21.87 -13.31
CA PRO A 179 -4.85 -22.55 -12.18
C PRO A 179 -5.19 -24.03 -12.11
#